data_d8d5764bb5db673a8115cdb08aebf58e
#
_entry.id   d8d5764bb5db673a8115cdb08aebf58e
#
_cell.length_a   1.000
_cell.length_b   1.000
_cell.length_c   1.000
_cell.angle_alpha   90.00
_cell.angle_beta   90.00
_cell.angle_gamma   90.00
#
_symmetry.space_group_name_H-M   'P 1'
#
loop_
_entity.id
_entity.type
_entity.pdbx_description
1 polymer ?
#
loop_
_entity_poly.entity_id
_entity_poly.type
_entity_poly.pdbx_seq_one_letter_code
_entity_poly.pdbx_strand_id
1 'polypeptide(L)'
;KMREEGKQDDYLVVGAGLFGAVFAHEMALAGKRCLVIDKRSHIGGNVYTENVDGIQVHRYGAHIFHTSDKEVWDYVNKLTEFNNYINSPVAVYKDELYNLPFNMNTFSQLWGIRRPQEVKEKIASQIADLHIAEPKNLEEQALSLVGPDVYEKLIRGYTEKQWGRDCKELPAFIIKRLPLRFTYDNNYFNDRYQGIPIGGYTQMVEKLLEDVDVMTDTDFFEYRKGHADQFKKVVYTGMIDEYFDYQFGHLQYRTVRFDTERIEEENYQGNAVVNYTQREVPYTRVIEHKHFAPEEERKNPKDYTIISREYSEEWRPGSEPY
;
A
#
# COMPACT_ATOMS: atom_id res chain seq x y z
N LYS A 1 -5.90 18.19 27.55
CA LYS A 1 -6.77 19.31 28.09
C LYS A 1 -8.13 18.71 28.44
N MET A 2 -8.65 18.96 29.66
CA MET A 2 -10.00 18.51 30.05
C MET A 2 -11.02 19.15 29.12
N ARG A 3 -11.98 18.36 28.61
CA ARG A 3 -13.12 18.90 27.84
C ARG A 3 -13.92 19.88 28.72
N GLU A 4 -14.18 21.07 28.18
CA GLU A 4 -15.13 21.99 28.80
C GLU A 4 -16.55 21.40 28.67
N GLU A 5 -17.18 21.06 29.78
CA GLU A 5 -18.56 20.58 29.81
C GLU A 5 -19.50 21.60 29.14
N GLY A 6 -20.29 21.09 28.17
CA GLY A 6 -21.34 21.86 27.50
C GLY A 6 -20.95 22.58 26.21
N LYS A 7 -19.72 22.48 25.73
CA LYS A 7 -19.31 23.09 24.46
C LYS A 7 -19.20 22.04 23.34
N GLN A 8 -19.99 22.24 22.28
CA GLN A 8 -20.00 21.37 21.11
C GLN A 8 -18.65 21.41 20.37
N ASP A 9 -18.11 20.25 20.03
CA ASP A 9 -16.92 20.15 19.19
C ASP A 9 -17.25 20.49 17.72
N ASP A 10 -16.28 21.02 16.97
CA ASP A 10 -16.50 21.38 15.58
C ASP A 10 -16.61 20.13 14.70
N TYR A 11 -15.76 19.12 14.95
CA TYR A 11 -15.71 17.92 14.13
C TYR A 11 -15.57 16.63 14.95
N LEU A 12 -16.34 15.63 14.57
CA LEU A 12 -16.02 14.22 14.84
C LEU A 12 -15.32 13.65 13.60
N VAL A 13 -14.08 13.21 13.76
CA VAL A 13 -13.30 12.57 12.68
C VAL A 13 -13.26 11.08 12.95
N VAL A 14 -13.80 10.30 12.04
CA VAL A 14 -13.87 8.84 12.14
C VAL A 14 -12.76 8.23 11.30
N GLY A 15 -11.81 7.61 11.97
CA GLY A 15 -10.59 7.04 11.41
C GLY A 15 -9.35 7.87 11.75
N ALA A 16 -8.42 7.25 12.48
CA ALA A 16 -7.12 7.83 12.87
C ALA A 16 -5.99 7.48 11.89
N GLY A 17 -6.34 7.18 10.62
CA GLY A 17 -5.38 7.02 9.53
C GLY A 17 -4.85 8.38 9.05
N LEU A 18 -4.02 8.38 8.01
CA LEU A 18 -3.38 9.61 7.50
C LEU A 18 -4.39 10.71 7.15
N PHE A 19 -5.48 10.38 6.48
CA PHE A 19 -6.49 11.38 6.10
C PHE A 19 -7.09 12.05 7.34
N GLY A 20 -7.60 11.25 8.28
CA GLY A 20 -8.23 11.77 9.50
C GLY A 20 -7.26 12.54 10.37
N ALA A 21 -6.01 12.06 10.51
CA ALA A 21 -4.97 12.71 11.29
C ALA A 21 -4.57 14.08 10.70
N VAL A 22 -4.34 14.15 9.38
CA VAL A 22 -4.02 15.41 8.70
C VAL A 22 -5.19 16.38 8.78
N PHE A 23 -6.43 15.93 8.54
CA PHE A 23 -7.60 16.78 8.66
C PHE A 23 -7.72 17.37 10.07
N ALA A 24 -7.62 16.55 11.10
CA ALA A 24 -7.74 16.99 12.49
C ALA A 24 -6.61 17.93 12.89
N HIS A 25 -5.38 17.66 12.44
CA HIS A 25 -4.23 18.54 12.64
C HIS A 25 -4.46 19.94 12.06
N GLU A 26 -4.83 20.02 10.79
CA GLU A 26 -5.07 21.30 10.10
C GLU A 26 -6.25 22.08 10.73
N MET A 27 -7.29 21.36 11.16
CA MET A 27 -8.40 21.98 11.87
C MET A 27 -7.98 22.50 13.24
N ALA A 28 -7.14 21.78 14.00
CA ALA A 28 -6.59 22.23 15.27
C ALA A 28 -5.74 23.51 15.10
N LEU A 29 -4.88 23.54 14.05
CA LEU A 29 -4.12 24.75 13.70
C LEU A 29 -5.04 25.94 13.34
N ALA A 30 -6.20 25.67 12.75
CA ALA A 30 -7.23 26.68 12.46
C ALA A 30 -8.12 27.03 13.68
N GLY A 31 -7.78 26.58 14.88
CA GLY A 31 -8.50 26.87 16.13
C GLY A 31 -9.83 26.10 16.27
N LYS A 32 -10.04 25.03 15.49
CA LYS A 32 -11.22 24.16 15.59
C LYS A 32 -10.95 23.02 16.57
N ARG A 33 -12.01 22.57 17.23
CA ARG A 33 -11.94 21.41 18.11
C ARG A 33 -12.39 20.16 17.39
N CYS A 34 -11.54 19.14 17.40
CA CYS A 34 -11.78 17.83 16.80
C CYS A 34 -11.70 16.73 17.85
N LEU A 35 -12.56 15.73 17.74
CA LEU A 35 -12.37 14.44 18.34
C LEU A 35 -12.12 13.43 17.21
N VAL A 36 -11.01 12.73 17.27
CA VAL A 36 -10.73 11.59 16.36
C VAL A 36 -11.10 10.31 17.09
N ILE A 37 -11.87 9.45 16.44
CA ILE A 37 -12.17 8.10 16.94
C ILE A 37 -11.71 7.05 15.94
N ASP A 38 -11.24 5.92 16.43
CA ASP A 38 -10.90 4.76 15.60
C ASP A 38 -11.37 3.47 16.27
N LYS A 39 -11.91 2.54 15.49
CA LYS A 39 -12.34 1.23 15.98
C LYS A 39 -11.16 0.33 16.36
N ARG A 40 -9.98 0.56 15.78
CA ARG A 40 -8.75 -0.15 16.12
C ARG A 40 -8.21 0.34 17.47
N SER A 41 -7.38 -0.49 18.11
CA SER A 41 -6.70 -0.16 19.37
C SER A 41 -5.48 0.77 19.20
N HIS A 42 -5.22 1.23 17.99
CA HIS A 42 -4.06 2.06 17.64
C HIS A 42 -4.45 3.10 16.59
N ILE A 43 -3.66 4.17 16.52
CA ILE A 43 -3.71 5.18 15.46
C ILE A 43 -2.89 4.73 14.23
N GLY A 44 -2.91 5.52 13.17
CA GLY A 44 -2.11 5.29 11.97
C GLY A 44 -2.84 4.58 10.83
N GLY A 45 -4.02 3.99 11.11
CA GLY A 45 -4.76 3.28 10.05
C GLY A 45 -3.89 2.21 9.37
N ASN A 46 -3.89 2.19 8.05
CA ASN A 46 -3.12 1.20 7.28
C ASN A 46 -1.61 1.50 7.23
N VAL A 47 -1.16 2.70 7.60
CA VAL A 47 0.28 2.99 7.71
C VAL A 47 0.87 2.69 9.09
N TYR A 48 0.08 2.12 9.99
CA TYR A 48 0.55 1.75 11.32
C TYR A 48 1.81 0.88 11.26
N THR A 49 2.84 1.34 11.96
CA THR A 49 4.09 0.61 12.17
C THR A 49 4.28 0.34 13.65
N GLU A 50 4.83 -0.82 13.96
CA GLU A 50 5.12 -1.25 15.32
C GLU A 50 6.60 -1.63 15.44
N ASN A 51 7.27 -1.14 16.48
CA ASN A 51 8.62 -1.57 16.76
C ASN A 51 8.60 -2.94 17.43
N VAL A 52 9.10 -3.95 16.72
CA VAL A 52 9.26 -5.31 17.24
C VAL A 52 10.75 -5.65 17.26
N ASP A 53 11.32 -5.79 18.42
CA ASP A 53 12.75 -6.12 18.61
C ASP A 53 13.69 -5.18 17.83
N GLY A 54 13.35 -3.90 17.73
CA GLY A 54 14.14 -2.90 17.02
C GLY A 54 13.93 -2.84 15.50
N ILE A 55 12.96 -3.59 14.96
CA ILE A 55 12.55 -3.53 13.55
C ILE A 55 11.16 -2.89 13.47
N GLN A 56 11.01 -1.88 12.61
CA GLN A 56 9.71 -1.26 12.33
C GLN A 56 8.90 -2.16 11.40
N VAL A 57 7.88 -2.81 11.96
CA VAL A 57 6.99 -3.73 11.23
C VAL A 57 5.79 -2.96 10.69
N HIS A 58 5.61 -2.97 9.38
CA HIS A 58 4.43 -2.42 8.71
C HIS A 58 3.29 -3.43 8.82
N ARG A 59 2.37 -3.23 9.76
CA ARG A 59 1.34 -4.23 10.12
C ARG A 59 0.30 -4.47 9.04
N TYR A 60 0.07 -3.50 8.17
CA TYR A 60 -0.95 -3.56 7.09
C TYR A 60 -0.34 -3.44 5.70
N GLY A 61 0.85 -3.99 5.52
CA GLY A 61 1.57 -3.99 4.26
C GLY A 61 2.58 -2.88 4.10
N ALA A 62 3.41 -3.01 3.07
CA ALA A 62 4.46 -2.05 2.77
C ALA A 62 3.86 -0.73 2.27
N HIS A 63 4.14 0.34 3.00
CA HIS A 63 3.80 1.69 2.59
C HIS A 63 5.09 2.48 2.41
N ILE A 64 5.34 2.93 1.21
CA ILE A 64 6.48 3.78 0.86
C ILE A 64 5.92 5.15 0.48
N PHE A 65 6.32 6.19 1.19
CA PHE A 65 5.90 7.55 0.85
C PHE A 65 6.61 8.00 -0.42
N HIS A 66 5.85 8.51 -1.38
CA HIS A 66 6.40 9.07 -2.61
C HIS A 66 5.52 10.21 -3.14
N THR A 67 6.12 11.23 -3.69
CA THR A 67 5.43 12.37 -4.30
C THR A 67 6.36 13.15 -5.22
N SER A 68 5.82 13.78 -6.25
CA SER A 68 6.52 14.81 -7.02
C SER A 68 6.15 16.22 -6.57
N ASP A 69 5.15 16.36 -5.71
CA ASP A 69 4.73 17.63 -5.14
C ASP A 69 5.65 18.05 -4.00
N LYS A 70 6.33 19.17 -4.21
CA LYS A 70 7.28 19.71 -3.22
C LYS A 70 6.57 20.19 -1.95
N GLU A 71 5.36 20.74 -2.06
CA GLU A 71 4.64 21.25 -0.88
C GLU A 71 4.24 20.10 0.04
N VAL A 72 3.79 18.98 -0.54
CA VAL A 72 3.49 17.75 0.20
C VAL A 72 4.74 17.18 0.85
N TRP A 73 5.87 17.13 0.10
CA TRP A 73 7.14 16.65 0.65
C TRP A 73 7.65 17.52 1.80
N ASP A 74 7.61 18.84 1.65
CA ASP A 74 8.00 19.78 2.69
C ASP A 74 7.07 19.69 3.92
N TYR A 75 5.79 19.43 3.69
CA TYR A 75 4.80 19.26 4.78
C TYR A 75 5.15 18.04 5.65
N VAL A 76 5.32 16.87 5.05
CA VAL A 76 5.61 15.65 5.82
C VAL A 76 6.97 15.68 6.50
N ASN A 77 7.96 16.38 5.91
CA ASN A 77 9.28 16.56 6.51
C ASN A 77 9.31 17.54 7.70
N LYS A 78 8.23 18.31 7.94
CA LYS A 78 8.07 19.07 9.21
C LYS A 78 7.64 18.15 10.36
N LEU A 79 7.01 17.01 10.05
CA LEU A 79 6.50 16.07 11.03
C LEU A 79 7.56 15.05 11.46
N THR A 80 8.36 14.58 10.51
CA THR A 80 9.40 13.57 10.72
C THR A 80 10.45 13.65 9.62
N GLU A 81 11.63 13.11 9.89
CA GLU A 81 12.68 12.92 8.89
C GLU A 81 12.42 11.64 8.09
N PHE A 82 12.62 11.69 6.77
CA PHE A 82 12.55 10.54 5.88
C PHE A 82 13.94 10.03 5.52
N ASN A 83 14.07 8.72 5.41
CA ASN A 83 15.29 8.11 4.91
C ASN A 83 15.37 8.17 3.37
N ASN A 84 16.48 7.65 2.81
CA ASN A 84 16.69 7.56 1.37
C ASN A 84 16.30 6.20 0.78
N TYR A 85 15.27 5.56 1.31
CA TYR A 85 14.81 4.28 0.78
C TYR A 85 14.28 4.43 -0.65
N ILE A 86 14.80 3.62 -1.56
CA ILE A 86 14.34 3.52 -2.95
C ILE A 86 13.60 2.20 -3.13
N ASN A 87 12.33 2.28 -3.49
CA ASN A 87 11.52 1.09 -3.70
C ASN A 87 11.92 0.37 -5.00
N SER A 88 12.51 -0.80 -4.86
CA SER A 88 13.01 -1.62 -5.98
C SER A 88 12.58 -3.08 -5.78
N PRO A 89 11.27 -3.39 -5.87
CA PRO A 89 10.79 -4.75 -5.69
C PRO A 89 11.28 -5.67 -6.79
N VAL A 90 11.32 -6.97 -6.50
CA VAL A 90 11.60 -8.03 -7.45
C VAL A 90 10.41 -8.99 -7.51
N ALA A 91 10.30 -9.73 -8.59
CA ALA A 91 9.28 -10.76 -8.78
C ALA A 91 9.91 -12.13 -8.93
N VAL A 92 9.34 -13.12 -8.26
CA VAL A 92 9.66 -14.54 -8.42
C VAL A 92 8.52 -15.20 -9.18
N TYR A 93 8.87 -15.88 -10.26
CA TYR A 93 8.00 -16.76 -11.02
C TYR A 93 8.66 -18.13 -11.17
N LYS A 94 8.16 -19.14 -10.44
CA LYS A 94 8.83 -20.46 -10.35
C LYS A 94 10.28 -20.28 -9.85
N ASP A 95 11.26 -20.71 -10.64
CA ASP A 95 12.69 -20.60 -10.34
C ASP A 95 13.35 -19.36 -10.97
N GLU A 96 12.55 -18.45 -11.54
CA GLU A 96 13.02 -17.27 -12.24
C GLU A 96 12.85 -16.01 -11.37
N LEU A 97 13.82 -15.10 -11.44
CA LEU A 97 13.79 -13.80 -10.73
C LEU A 97 13.81 -12.66 -11.74
N TYR A 98 12.92 -11.68 -11.53
CA TYR A 98 12.77 -10.51 -12.38
C TYR A 98 12.76 -9.20 -11.59
N ASN A 99 13.41 -8.17 -12.14
CA ASN A 99 13.28 -6.82 -11.61
C ASN A 99 11.92 -6.21 -11.95
N LEU A 100 11.44 -5.35 -11.05
CA LEU A 100 10.27 -4.50 -11.22
C LEU A 100 10.66 -3.03 -11.01
N PRO A 101 9.99 -2.06 -11.64
CA PRO A 101 8.94 -2.22 -12.67
C PRO A 101 9.48 -2.87 -13.94
N PHE A 102 8.63 -3.11 -14.93
CA PHE A 102 9.06 -3.69 -16.21
C PHE A 102 10.04 -2.75 -16.92
N ASN A 103 11.32 -3.04 -16.80
CA ASN A 103 12.42 -2.24 -17.31
C ASN A 103 13.42 -3.09 -18.11
N MET A 104 14.53 -2.51 -18.56
CA MET A 104 15.51 -3.25 -19.33
C MET A 104 16.15 -4.44 -18.59
N ASN A 105 16.27 -4.37 -17.24
CA ASN A 105 16.69 -5.53 -16.45
C ASN A 105 15.67 -6.67 -16.58
N THR A 106 14.37 -6.36 -16.47
CA THR A 106 13.28 -7.33 -16.62
C THR A 106 13.34 -8.01 -17.98
N PHE A 107 13.46 -7.23 -19.05
CA PHE A 107 13.48 -7.76 -20.42
C PHE A 107 14.76 -8.54 -20.73
N SER A 108 15.89 -8.12 -20.19
CA SER A 108 17.14 -8.86 -20.28
C SER A 108 17.04 -10.22 -19.58
N GLN A 109 16.40 -10.26 -18.40
CA GLN A 109 16.15 -11.52 -17.67
C GLN A 109 15.18 -12.43 -18.41
N LEU A 110 14.12 -11.87 -19.04
CA LEU A 110 13.15 -12.64 -19.81
C LEU A 110 13.72 -13.24 -21.11
N TRP A 111 14.48 -12.44 -21.87
CA TRP A 111 14.79 -12.74 -23.27
C TRP A 111 16.28 -12.68 -23.61
N GLY A 112 17.15 -12.33 -22.67
CA GLY A 112 18.58 -12.13 -22.95
C GLY A 112 18.90 -10.91 -23.83
N ILE A 113 17.93 -10.00 -24.00
CA ILE A 113 18.04 -8.81 -24.84
C ILE A 113 18.67 -7.67 -24.05
N ARG A 114 19.49 -6.85 -24.71
CA ARG A 114 20.23 -5.75 -24.09
C ARG A 114 19.88 -4.36 -24.62
N ARG A 115 19.24 -4.29 -25.80
CA ARG A 115 18.96 -3.01 -26.47
C ARG A 115 17.47 -2.73 -26.48
N PRO A 116 17.04 -1.48 -26.15
CA PRO A 116 15.62 -1.09 -26.15
C PRO A 116 14.89 -1.40 -27.44
N GLN A 117 15.52 -1.21 -28.60
CA GLN A 117 14.89 -1.47 -29.88
C GLN A 117 14.51 -2.95 -30.05
N GLU A 118 15.38 -3.87 -29.64
CA GLU A 118 15.12 -5.32 -29.69
C GLU A 118 13.94 -5.73 -28.78
N VAL A 119 13.83 -5.08 -27.62
CA VAL A 119 12.68 -5.28 -26.72
C VAL A 119 11.37 -4.84 -27.38
N LYS A 120 11.37 -3.64 -27.99
CA LYS A 120 10.19 -3.13 -28.70
C LYS A 120 9.77 -4.05 -29.86
N GLU A 121 10.71 -4.53 -30.63
CA GLU A 121 10.48 -5.47 -31.73
C GLU A 121 9.94 -6.81 -31.22
N LYS A 122 10.49 -7.32 -30.11
CA LYS A 122 10.03 -8.57 -29.48
C LYS A 122 8.59 -8.46 -29.00
N ILE A 123 8.25 -7.38 -28.29
CA ILE A 123 6.88 -7.11 -27.84
C ILE A 123 5.95 -6.96 -29.04
N ALA A 124 6.33 -6.15 -30.04
CA ALA A 124 5.52 -5.92 -31.23
C ALA A 124 5.24 -7.25 -31.99
N SER A 125 6.22 -8.12 -32.13
CA SER A 125 6.03 -9.42 -32.78
C SER A 125 5.04 -10.32 -32.02
N GLN A 126 5.14 -10.35 -30.69
CA GLN A 126 4.22 -11.13 -29.86
C GLN A 126 2.78 -10.60 -29.93
N ILE A 127 2.60 -9.28 -29.98
CA ILE A 127 1.28 -8.64 -30.05
C ILE A 127 0.64 -8.84 -31.43
N ALA A 128 1.42 -8.77 -32.51
CA ALA A 128 0.92 -8.90 -33.89
C ALA A 128 0.19 -10.23 -34.13
N ASP A 129 0.63 -11.32 -33.50
CA ASP A 129 0.03 -12.63 -33.63
C ASP A 129 -1.31 -12.79 -32.88
N LEU A 130 -1.64 -11.86 -32.00
CA LEU A 130 -2.84 -11.95 -31.14
C LEU A 130 -4.11 -11.44 -31.79
N HIS A 131 -4.01 -10.56 -32.78
CA HIS A 131 -5.13 -9.93 -33.50
C HIS A 131 -6.20 -9.28 -32.60
N ILE A 132 -5.80 -8.69 -31.46
CA ILE A 132 -6.70 -7.99 -30.54
C ILE A 132 -6.88 -6.55 -31.03
N ALA A 133 -8.06 -6.24 -31.59
CA ALA A 133 -8.39 -4.87 -32.05
C ALA A 133 -8.90 -3.99 -30.89
N GLU A 134 -9.85 -4.50 -30.12
CA GLU A 134 -10.40 -3.84 -28.93
C GLU A 134 -10.39 -4.82 -27.76
N PRO A 135 -9.56 -4.57 -26.72
CA PRO A 135 -9.53 -5.42 -25.53
C PRO A 135 -10.85 -5.37 -24.75
N LYS A 136 -11.44 -6.54 -24.49
CA LYS A 136 -12.72 -6.69 -23.78
C LYS A 136 -12.58 -6.88 -22.28
N ASN A 137 -11.42 -7.31 -21.84
CA ASN A 137 -11.12 -7.65 -20.45
C ASN A 137 -9.65 -7.37 -20.13
N LEU A 138 -9.26 -7.58 -18.88
CA LEU A 138 -7.91 -7.31 -18.41
C LEU A 138 -6.85 -8.18 -19.11
N GLU A 139 -7.16 -9.45 -19.38
CA GLU A 139 -6.23 -10.34 -20.10
C GLU A 139 -5.91 -9.78 -21.49
N GLU A 140 -6.93 -9.50 -22.29
CA GLU A 140 -6.75 -8.96 -23.64
C GLU A 140 -6.03 -7.60 -23.62
N GLN A 141 -6.34 -6.75 -22.63
CA GLN A 141 -5.67 -5.47 -22.45
C GLN A 141 -4.18 -5.66 -22.13
N ALA A 142 -3.84 -6.53 -21.19
CA ALA A 142 -2.45 -6.81 -20.82
C ALA A 142 -1.68 -7.41 -22.01
N LEU A 143 -2.25 -8.41 -22.65
CA LEU A 143 -1.65 -9.05 -23.84
C LEU A 143 -1.38 -8.04 -24.96
N SER A 144 -2.30 -7.11 -25.20
CA SER A 144 -2.15 -6.05 -26.22
C SER A 144 -1.08 -5.03 -25.89
N LEU A 145 -0.70 -4.89 -24.61
CA LEU A 145 0.33 -3.94 -24.16
C LEU A 145 1.73 -4.54 -24.07
N VAL A 146 1.85 -5.78 -23.58
CA VAL A 146 3.15 -6.35 -23.23
C VAL A 146 3.44 -7.72 -23.84
N GLY A 147 2.47 -8.35 -24.50
CA GLY A 147 2.59 -9.68 -25.07
C GLY A 147 2.45 -10.81 -24.05
N PRO A 148 2.40 -12.08 -24.53
CA PRO A 148 2.13 -13.25 -23.69
C PRO A 148 3.23 -13.55 -22.66
N ASP A 149 4.51 -13.37 -22.97
CA ASP A 149 5.59 -13.74 -22.04
C ASP A 149 5.54 -12.92 -20.74
N VAL A 150 5.40 -11.61 -20.85
CA VAL A 150 5.28 -10.72 -19.67
C VAL A 150 3.95 -10.95 -18.96
N TYR A 151 2.87 -11.13 -19.71
CA TYR A 151 1.55 -11.40 -19.14
C TYR A 151 1.54 -12.67 -18.30
N GLU A 152 1.96 -13.79 -18.86
CA GLU A 152 1.91 -15.10 -18.19
C GLU A 152 2.82 -15.16 -16.95
N LYS A 153 4.03 -14.61 -17.05
CA LYS A 153 5.01 -14.72 -15.98
C LYS A 153 4.84 -13.67 -14.88
N LEU A 154 4.44 -12.44 -15.22
CA LEU A 154 4.55 -11.32 -14.30
C LEU A 154 3.20 -10.65 -13.95
N ILE A 155 2.13 -10.89 -14.71
CA ILE A 155 0.86 -10.21 -14.51
C ILE A 155 -0.24 -11.18 -14.10
N ARG A 156 -0.48 -12.24 -14.85
CA ARG A 156 -1.66 -13.08 -14.71
C ARG A 156 -1.85 -13.62 -13.30
N GLY A 157 -0.95 -14.46 -12.83
CA GLY A 157 -1.12 -15.13 -11.53
C GLY A 157 -1.14 -14.17 -10.35
N TYR A 158 -0.35 -13.11 -10.42
CA TYR A 158 -0.37 -12.05 -9.40
C TYR A 158 -1.72 -11.33 -9.34
N THR A 159 -2.23 -10.91 -10.50
CA THR A 159 -3.51 -10.21 -10.62
C THR A 159 -4.68 -11.10 -10.20
N GLU A 160 -4.69 -12.36 -10.61
CA GLU A 160 -5.73 -13.33 -10.25
C GLU A 160 -5.76 -13.58 -8.72
N LYS A 161 -4.63 -13.64 -8.05
CA LYS A 161 -4.56 -13.71 -6.59
C LYS A 161 -5.08 -12.43 -5.93
N GLN A 162 -4.65 -11.28 -6.44
CA GLN A 162 -5.06 -9.98 -5.89
C GLN A 162 -6.58 -9.77 -5.94
N TRP A 163 -7.20 -10.11 -7.08
CA TRP A 163 -8.61 -9.89 -7.33
C TRP A 163 -9.50 -11.08 -6.96
N GLY A 164 -8.92 -12.27 -6.79
CA GLY A 164 -9.67 -13.51 -6.56
C GLY A 164 -10.51 -13.94 -7.75
N ARG A 165 -10.18 -13.49 -8.96
CA ARG A 165 -10.92 -13.74 -10.21
C ARG A 165 -9.96 -13.99 -11.35
N ASP A 166 -10.43 -14.72 -12.39
CA ASP A 166 -9.70 -14.84 -13.64
C ASP A 166 -9.56 -13.48 -14.33
N CYS A 167 -8.42 -13.24 -14.95
CA CYS A 167 -8.15 -11.99 -15.67
C CYS A 167 -9.16 -11.72 -16.80
N LYS A 168 -9.79 -12.77 -17.37
CA LYS A 168 -10.86 -12.65 -18.38
C LYS A 168 -12.17 -12.06 -17.83
N GLU A 169 -12.39 -12.16 -16.52
CA GLU A 169 -13.59 -11.64 -15.84
C GLU A 169 -13.38 -10.21 -15.33
N LEU A 170 -12.16 -9.71 -15.36
CA LEU A 170 -11.81 -8.38 -14.88
C LEU A 170 -11.90 -7.34 -16.02
N PRO A 171 -12.39 -6.12 -15.71
CA PRO A 171 -12.48 -5.07 -16.70
C PRO A 171 -11.11 -4.63 -17.26
N ALA A 172 -11.05 -4.35 -18.54
CA ALA A 172 -9.83 -3.89 -19.21
C ALA A 172 -9.22 -2.60 -18.60
N PHE A 173 -10.05 -1.71 -18.06
CA PHE A 173 -9.60 -0.43 -17.51
C PHE A 173 -8.71 -0.58 -16.27
N ILE A 174 -8.72 -1.71 -15.57
CA ILE A 174 -7.86 -1.98 -14.40
C ILE A 174 -6.38 -1.90 -14.80
N ILE A 175 -6.04 -2.38 -16.00
CA ILE A 175 -4.70 -2.23 -16.58
C ILE A 175 -4.79 -1.33 -17.82
N LYS A 176 -5.18 -0.09 -17.62
CA LYS A 176 -5.28 0.86 -18.72
C LYS A 176 -3.92 1.23 -19.30
N ARG A 177 -2.89 1.24 -18.46
CA ARG A 177 -1.50 1.50 -18.84
C ARG A 177 -0.59 0.61 -18.00
N LEU A 178 0.33 -0.09 -18.65
CA LEU A 178 1.46 -0.73 -18.00
C LEU A 178 2.70 0.09 -18.33
N PRO A 179 3.35 0.72 -17.34
CA PRO A 179 4.53 1.51 -17.60
C PRO A 179 5.70 0.59 -17.97
N LEU A 180 6.06 0.58 -19.24
CA LEU A 180 7.27 -0.06 -19.74
C LEU A 180 8.40 0.97 -19.74
N ARG A 181 9.53 0.60 -19.17
CA ARG A 181 10.74 1.45 -19.16
C ARG A 181 11.82 0.83 -20.04
N PHE A 182 12.29 1.62 -20.97
CA PHE A 182 13.40 1.24 -21.85
C PHE A 182 14.75 1.75 -21.34
N THR A 183 14.90 1.73 -20.03
CA THR A 183 16.10 2.08 -19.26
C THR A 183 16.39 1.00 -18.22
N TYR A 184 17.60 0.97 -17.66
CA TYR A 184 18.00 0.05 -16.58
C TYR A 184 17.70 0.62 -15.19
N ASP A 185 16.61 1.37 -15.04
CA ASP A 185 16.20 1.98 -13.77
C ASP A 185 15.24 1.09 -13.00
N ASN A 186 15.65 0.63 -11.83
CA ASN A 186 14.88 -0.23 -10.94
C ASN A 186 14.04 0.55 -9.91
N ASN A 187 14.10 1.88 -9.89
CA ASN A 187 13.24 2.65 -9.01
C ASN A 187 11.79 2.47 -9.44
N TYR A 188 10.96 1.90 -8.56
CA TYR A 188 9.57 1.59 -8.89
C TYR A 188 8.74 2.83 -9.20
N PHE A 189 8.97 3.92 -8.46
CA PHE A 189 8.26 5.18 -8.62
C PHE A 189 8.96 6.11 -9.63
N ASN A 190 8.15 6.95 -10.30
CA ASN A 190 8.65 8.03 -11.14
C ASN A 190 8.71 9.37 -10.39
N ASP A 191 8.27 9.38 -9.13
CA ASP A 191 8.21 10.59 -8.33
C ASP A 191 9.59 11.08 -7.91
N ARG A 192 9.69 12.39 -7.74
CA ARG A 192 10.93 13.06 -7.38
C ARG A 192 11.41 12.73 -5.97
N TYR A 193 10.45 12.55 -5.05
CA TYR A 193 10.71 12.30 -3.64
C TYR A 193 10.13 10.97 -3.23
N GLN A 194 10.87 10.22 -2.43
CA GLN A 194 10.39 9.00 -1.79
C GLN A 194 11.21 8.68 -0.55
N GLY A 195 10.66 7.90 0.35
CA GLY A 195 11.35 7.45 1.55
C GLY A 195 10.39 6.81 2.56
N ILE A 196 10.98 6.37 3.65
CA ILE A 196 10.27 5.83 4.82
C ILE A 196 10.56 6.76 5.99
N PRO A 197 9.56 7.11 6.83
CA PRO A 197 9.78 7.87 8.05
C PRO A 197 10.77 7.16 8.97
N ILE A 198 11.82 7.85 9.40
CA ILE A 198 12.77 7.32 10.38
C ILE A 198 12.02 7.11 11.69
N GLY A 199 12.11 5.88 12.23
CA GLY A 199 11.34 5.49 13.42
C GLY A 199 9.89 5.04 13.14
N GLY A 200 9.47 4.96 11.86
CA GLY A 200 8.18 4.44 11.42
C GLY A 200 7.10 5.49 11.23
N TYR A 201 6.01 5.09 10.57
CA TYR A 201 4.88 5.97 10.28
C TYR A 201 4.07 6.37 11.52
N THR A 202 4.01 5.51 12.53
CA THR A 202 3.20 5.77 13.74
C THR A 202 3.66 7.04 14.42
N GLN A 203 4.96 7.30 14.53
CA GLN A 203 5.50 8.55 15.11
C GLN A 203 5.05 9.80 14.32
N MET A 204 4.96 9.71 12.99
CA MET A 204 4.46 10.82 12.17
C MET A 204 2.99 11.10 12.47
N VAL A 205 2.18 10.06 12.63
CA VAL A 205 0.75 10.20 12.97
C VAL A 205 0.56 10.70 14.40
N GLU A 206 1.38 10.26 15.36
CA GLU A 206 1.41 10.79 16.72
C GLU A 206 1.68 12.31 16.72
N LYS A 207 2.62 12.74 15.88
CA LYS A 207 2.94 14.16 15.73
C LYS A 207 1.77 14.97 15.16
N LEU A 208 1.06 14.43 14.19
CA LEU A 208 -0.17 15.07 13.65
C LEU A 208 -1.26 15.19 14.71
N LEU A 209 -1.37 14.25 15.61
CA LEU A 209 -2.44 14.19 16.62
C LEU A 209 -2.03 14.74 18.00
N GLU A 210 -0.84 15.34 18.14
CA GLU A 210 -0.30 15.81 19.43
C GLU A 210 -1.25 16.75 20.18
N ASP A 211 -1.95 17.64 19.45
CA ASP A 211 -2.90 18.61 20.03
C ASP A 211 -4.39 18.25 19.78
N VAL A 212 -4.67 17.00 19.41
CA VAL A 212 -6.00 16.50 19.06
C VAL A 212 -6.45 15.43 20.06
N ASP A 213 -7.71 15.49 20.48
CA ASP A 213 -8.30 14.44 21.31
C ASP A 213 -8.55 13.19 20.45
N VAL A 214 -8.07 12.04 20.93
CA VAL A 214 -8.18 10.74 20.22
C VAL A 214 -8.76 9.68 21.15
N MET A 215 -9.69 8.89 20.61
CA MET A 215 -10.25 7.69 21.26
C MET A 215 -10.10 6.50 20.34
N THR A 216 -9.29 5.56 20.72
CA THR A 216 -9.17 4.23 20.07
C THR A 216 -10.20 3.25 20.62
N ASP A 217 -10.28 2.03 20.09
CA ASP A 217 -11.26 1.00 20.49
C ASP A 217 -12.71 1.54 20.49
N THR A 218 -13.02 2.48 19.59
CA THR A 218 -14.27 3.20 19.57
C THR A 218 -14.96 3.05 18.19
N ASP A 219 -16.00 2.25 18.15
CA ASP A 219 -16.85 2.10 16.96
C ASP A 219 -17.73 3.32 16.74
N PHE A 220 -17.75 3.86 15.53
CA PHE A 220 -18.52 5.05 15.19
C PHE A 220 -20.03 4.84 15.34
N PHE A 221 -20.56 3.71 14.91
CA PHE A 221 -22.00 3.47 14.91
C PHE A 221 -22.55 3.30 16.33
N GLU A 222 -21.75 2.75 17.23
CA GLU A 222 -22.08 2.69 18.66
C GLU A 222 -21.90 4.05 19.32
N TYR A 223 -20.78 4.74 19.05
CA TYR A 223 -20.47 6.02 19.65
C TYR A 223 -21.53 7.08 19.32
N ARG A 224 -21.97 7.17 18.06
CA ARG A 224 -22.96 8.19 17.62
C ARG A 224 -24.33 8.08 18.31
N LYS A 225 -24.73 6.89 18.82
CA LYS A 225 -26.02 6.68 19.46
C LYS A 225 -26.27 7.59 20.68
N GLY A 226 -25.20 7.96 21.39
CA GLY A 226 -25.30 8.83 22.57
C GLY A 226 -24.65 10.20 22.41
N HIS A 227 -24.04 10.48 21.25
CA HIS A 227 -23.16 11.64 21.09
C HIS A 227 -23.41 12.44 19.80
N ALA A 228 -24.49 12.16 19.07
CA ALA A 228 -24.76 12.77 17.76
C ALA A 228 -24.79 14.32 17.81
N ASP A 229 -25.34 14.91 18.86
CA ASP A 229 -25.50 16.35 19.01
C ASP A 229 -24.25 17.07 19.54
N GLN A 230 -23.19 16.33 19.85
CA GLN A 230 -21.96 16.90 20.41
C GLN A 230 -21.02 17.47 19.35
N PHE A 231 -21.31 17.27 18.09
CA PHE A 231 -20.46 17.69 16.96
C PHE A 231 -21.27 18.48 15.94
N LYS A 232 -20.63 19.50 15.35
CA LYS A 232 -21.24 20.26 14.26
C LYS A 232 -21.19 19.51 12.93
N LYS A 233 -20.12 18.75 12.71
CA LYS A 233 -19.90 17.97 11.48
C LYS A 233 -19.18 16.64 11.78
N VAL A 234 -19.43 15.67 10.93
CA VAL A 234 -18.75 14.38 10.94
C VAL A 234 -17.92 14.25 9.67
N VAL A 235 -16.65 13.87 9.82
CA VAL A 235 -15.76 13.47 8.74
C VAL A 235 -15.57 11.97 8.85
N TYR A 236 -16.17 11.21 7.93
CA TYR A 236 -16.18 9.77 7.99
C TYR A 236 -15.23 9.18 6.94
N THR A 237 -14.26 8.39 7.38
CA THR A 237 -13.25 7.74 6.50
C THR A 237 -13.42 6.22 6.41
N GLY A 238 -14.50 5.68 6.96
CA GLY A 238 -14.84 4.26 6.87
C GLY A 238 -15.51 3.87 5.54
N MET A 239 -16.13 2.69 5.52
CA MET A 239 -16.82 2.20 4.34
C MET A 239 -18.10 3.01 4.09
N ILE A 240 -18.23 3.56 2.88
CA ILE A 240 -19.35 4.46 2.54
C ILE A 240 -20.70 3.73 2.52
N ASP A 241 -20.74 2.48 2.10
CA ASP A 241 -21.94 1.66 2.09
C ASP A 241 -22.40 1.30 3.53
N GLU A 242 -21.48 1.06 4.45
CA GLU A 242 -21.75 0.88 5.87
C GLU A 242 -22.31 2.17 6.50
N TYR A 243 -21.78 3.34 6.13
CA TYR A 243 -22.30 4.62 6.61
C TYR A 243 -23.79 4.80 6.29
N PHE A 244 -24.22 4.36 5.12
CA PHE A 244 -25.62 4.37 4.68
C PHE A 244 -26.41 3.10 5.02
N ASP A 245 -25.91 2.29 5.98
CA ASP A 245 -26.57 1.06 6.43
C ASP A 245 -26.89 0.10 5.27
N TYR A 246 -26.02 0.07 4.28
CA TYR A 246 -26.13 -0.78 3.08
C TYR A 246 -27.44 -0.64 2.29
N GLN A 247 -28.17 0.47 2.47
CA GLN A 247 -29.47 0.69 1.84
C GLN A 247 -29.45 0.66 0.30
N PHE A 248 -28.28 0.88 -0.31
CA PHE A 248 -28.06 0.81 -1.75
C PHE A 248 -27.34 -0.47 -2.19
N GLY A 249 -27.19 -1.44 -1.29
CA GLY A 249 -26.42 -2.66 -1.50
C GLY A 249 -24.97 -2.54 -1.02
N HIS A 250 -24.26 -3.66 -1.11
CA HIS A 250 -22.86 -3.75 -0.69
C HIS A 250 -21.92 -3.41 -1.85
N LEU A 251 -20.90 -2.62 -1.57
CA LEU A 251 -19.75 -2.47 -2.46
C LEU A 251 -18.87 -3.73 -2.39
N GLN A 252 -18.09 -3.95 -3.42
CA GLN A 252 -17.15 -5.07 -3.45
C GLN A 252 -15.79 -4.61 -2.91
N TYR A 253 -15.33 -5.31 -1.88
CA TYR A 253 -14.03 -5.09 -1.27
C TYR A 253 -13.17 -6.35 -1.37
N ARG A 254 -11.88 -6.17 -1.24
CA ARG A 254 -10.94 -7.23 -0.88
C ARG A 254 -10.54 -7.03 0.58
N THR A 255 -9.94 -8.03 1.16
CA THR A 255 -9.21 -7.92 2.42
C THR A 255 -7.81 -8.48 2.25
N VAL A 256 -6.89 -8.06 3.10
CA VAL A 256 -5.51 -8.54 3.08
C VAL A 256 -5.18 -9.06 4.46
N ARG A 257 -4.68 -10.29 4.50
CA ARG A 257 -4.17 -10.92 5.71
C ARG A 257 -2.65 -10.98 5.66
N PHE A 258 -2.02 -10.74 6.78
CA PHE A 258 -0.57 -10.78 6.95
C PHE A 258 -0.19 -11.84 7.97
N ASP A 259 0.63 -12.80 7.56
CA ASP A 259 1.29 -13.73 8.48
C ASP A 259 2.71 -13.21 8.74
N THR A 260 2.90 -12.70 9.95
CA THR A 260 4.17 -12.08 10.37
C THR A 260 4.91 -13.01 11.30
N GLU A 261 6.18 -13.25 11.01
CA GLU A 261 7.05 -14.11 11.81
C GLU A 261 8.47 -13.56 11.92
N ARG A 262 9.12 -13.86 13.04
CA ARG A 262 10.55 -13.64 13.24
C ARG A 262 11.31 -14.85 12.70
N ILE A 263 12.34 -14.56 11.90
CA ILE A 263 13.25 -15.56 11.34
C ILE A 263 14.63 -15.35 11.97
N GLU A 264 15.23 -16.41 12.47
CA GLU A 264 16.56 -16.39 13.07
C GLU A 264 17.65 -16.50 11.97
N GLU A 265 17.59 -15.55 11.03
CA GLU A 265 18.53 -15.34 9.93
C GLU A 265 18.79 -13.85 9.77
N GLU A 266 20.02 -13.47 9.49
CA GLU A 266 20.38 -12.07 9.26
C GLU A 266 19.64 -11.45 8.08
N ASN A 267 19.43 -12.22 7.01
CA ASN A 267 18.85 -11.74 5.76
C ASN A 267 18.10 -12.88 5.07
N TYR A 268 16.79 -12.77 5.01
CA TYR A 268 15.91 -13.81 4.47
C TYR A 268 15.84 -13.82 2.96
N GLN A 269 15.64 -12.64 2.33
CA GLN A 269 15.39 -12.53 0.89
C GLN A 269 16.21 -11.46 0.17
N GLY A 270 16.99 -10.67 0.89
CA GLY A 270 17.87 -9.66 0.31
C GLY A 270 17.19 -8.41 -0.25
N ASN A 271 15.89 -8.25 -0.01
CA ASN A 271 15.11 -7.11 -0.48
C ASN A 271 13.91 -6.87 0.43
N ALA A 272 13.44 -5.63 0.52
CA ALA A 272 12.26 -5.30 1.32
C ALA A 272 11.00 -5.98 0.80
N VAL A 273 10.80 -6.05 -0.51
CA VAL A 273 9.59 -6.61 -1.14
C VAL A 273 9.94 -7.57 -2.26
N VAL A 274 9.45 -8.79 -2.15
CA VAL A 274 9.52 -9.81 -3.19
C VAL A 274 8.10 -10.24 -3.54
N ASN A 275 7.70 -10.01 -4.79
CA ASN A 275 6.40 -10.44 -5.32
C ASN A 275 6.48 -11.86 -5.85
N TYR A 276 5.47 -12.67 -5.57
CA TYR A 276 5.33 -14.03 -6.10
C TYR A 276 4.22 -14.04 -7.13
N THR A 277 4.58 -14.14 -8.40
CA THR A 277 3.64 -13.93 -9.50
C THR A 277 2.97 -15.20 -10.00
N GLN A 278 3.49 -16.38 -9.66
CA GLN A 278 2.81 -17.62 -9.97
C GLN A 278 1.57 -17.86 -9.09
N ARG A 279 0.52 -18.45 -9.66
CA ARG A 279 -0.77 -18.63 -8.96
C ARG A 279 -0.71 -19.65 -7.84
N GLU A 280 0.16 -20.66 -7.96
CA GLU A 280 0.31 -21.78 -7.03
C GLU A 280 0.89 -21.33 -5.66
N VAL A 281 1.61 -20.24 -5.60
CA VAL A 281 2.06 -19.63 -4.34
C VAL A 281 0.90 -18.82 -3.76
N PRO A 282 0.40 -19.15 -2.56
CA PRO A 282 -0.85 -18.59 -2.06
C PRO A 282 -0.76 -17.11 -1.65
N TYR A 283 0.42 -16.60 -1.32
CA TYR A 283 0.64 -15.20 -0.99
C TYR A 283 1.07 -14.40 -2.23
N THR A 284 0.78 -13.11 -2.22
CA THR A 284 1.14 -12.19 -3.31
C THR A 284 2.57 -11.70 -3.20
N ARG A 285 3.04 -11.45 -1.96
CA ARG A 285 4.40 -10.98 -1.71
C ARG A 285 4.88 -11.35 -0.31
N VAL A 286 6.19 -11.30 -0.13
CA VAL A 286 6.85 -11.34 1.16
C VAL A 286 7.52 -10.00 1.39
N ILE A 287 7.30 -9.45 2.58
CA ILE A 287 7.90 -8.20 3.05
C ILE A 287 8.94 -8.55 4.10
N GLU A 288 10.19 -8.15 3.92
CA GLU A 288 11.23 -8.21 4.93
C GLU A 288 11.48 -6.82 5.48
N HIS A 289 10.93 -6.55 6.66
CA HIS A 289 10.73 -5.19 7.17
C HIS A 289 12.03 -4.42 7.46
N LYS A 290 13.10 -5.11 7.88
CA LYS A 290 14.38 -4.43 8.18
C LYS A 290 14.98 -3.67 7.00
N HIS A 291 14.72 -4.13 5.78
CA HIS A 291 15.25 -3.50 4.56
C HIS A 291 14.62 -2.13 4.24
N PHE A 292 13.53 -1.75 4.90
CA PHE A 292 12.98 -0.39 4.80
C PHE A 292 13.84 0.65 5.52
N ALA A 293 14.71 0.23 6.43
CA ALA A 293 15.59 1.09 7.21
C ALA A 293 17.08 0.68 7.07
N PRO A 294 17.67 0.71 5.84
CA PRO A 294 19.01 0.18 5.60
C PRO A 294 20.11 0.90 6.38
N GLU A 295 19.93 2.17 6.72
CA GLU A 295 20.87 2.91 7.55
C GLU A 295 20.86 2.45 9.00
N GLU A 296 19.69 2.13 9.54
CA GLU A 296 19.54 1.58 10.88
C GLU A 296 20.18 0.20 10.98
N GLU A 297 19.97 -0.66 9.97
CA GLU A 297 20.61 -1.97 9.92
C GLU A 297 22.14 -1.89 9.83
N ARG A 298 22.69 -0.90 9.12
CA ARG A 298 24.15 -0.67 9.12
C ARG A 298 24.69 -0.21 10.47
N LYS A 299 23.89 0.55 11.24
CA LYS A 299 24.28 1.04 12.58
C LYS A 299 24.12 -0.01 13.66
N ASN A 300 23.03 -0.75 13.59
CA ASN A 300 22.63 -1.78 14.56
C ASN A 300 22.28 -3.09 13.85
N PRO A 301 23.27 -3.82 13.29
CA PRO A 301 23.00 -5.05 12.57
C PRO A 301 22.40 -6.10 13.51
N LYS A 302 21.43 -6.87 12.99
CA LYS A 302 20.72 -7.93 13.72
C LYS A 302 20.94 -9.25 13.00
N ASP A 303 21.14 -10.32 13.78
CA ASP A 303 21.25 -11.69 13.30
C ASP A 303 19.90 -12.39 13.07
N TYR A 304 18.82 -11.63 13.17
CA TYR A 304 17.45 -12.04 12.88
C TYR A 304 16.75 -11.02 11.99
N THR A 305 15.62 -11.43 11.42
CA THR A 305 14.76 -10.55 10.64
C THR A 305 13.28 -10.81 10.93
N ILE A 306 12.40 -9.93 10.48
CA ILE A 306 10.95 -10.10 10.55
C ILE A 306 10.39 -9.99 9.15
N ILE A 307 9.61 -11.00 8.78
CA ILE A 307 8.93 -11.05 7.49
C ILE A 307 7.42 -11.07 7.68
N SER A 308 6.70 -10.57 6.66
CA SER A 308 5.25 -10.74 6.55
C SER A 308 4.91 -11.31 5.18
N ARG A 309 4.13 -12.41 5.16
CA ARG A 309 3.51 -12.93 3.94
C ARG A 309 2.14 -12.29 3.78
N GLU A 310 1.87 -11.72 2.61
CA GLU A 310 0.64 -11.00 2.30
C GLU A 310 -0.29 -11.89 1.48
N TYR A 311 -1.51 -12.10 1.98
CA TYR A 311 -2.56 -12.87 1.33
C TYR A 311 -3.73 -11.96 0.98
N SER A 312 -4.10 -11.89 -0.29
CA SER A 312 -5.34 -11.24 -0.71
C SER A 312 -6.50 -12.23 -0.59
N GLU A 313 -7.52 -11.85 0.13
CA GLU A 313 -8.68 -12.69 0.43
C GLU A 313 -9.98 -11.99 0.07
N GLU A 314 -11.06 -12.77 -0.07
CA GLU A 314 -12.39 -12.22 -0.26
C GLU A 314 -12.85 -11.52 1.02
N TRP A 315 -13.33 -10.29 0.87
CA TRP A 315 -13.90 -9.55 1.99
C TRP A 315 -15.23 -10.18 2.43
N ARG A 316 -15.40 -10.29 3.73
CA ARG A 316 -16.64 -10.74 4.37
C ARG A 316 -17.03 -9.76 5.46
N PRO A 317 -18.33 -9.67 5.84
CA PRO A 317 -18.75 -8.86 6.98
C PRO A 317 -17.90 -9.16 8.23
N GLY A 318 -17.34 -8.11 8.81
CA GLY A 318 -16.38 -8.22 9.94
C GLY A 318 -14.90 -8.27 9.54
N SER A 319 -14.58 -8.43 8.25
CA SER A 319 -13.20 -8.28 7.75
C SER A 319 -12.89 -6.80 7.53
N GLU A 320 -11.61 -6.43 7.67
CA GLU A 320 -11.15 -5.10 7.28
C GLU A 320 -11.13 -4.98 5.74
N PRO A 321 -11.70 -3.92 5.15
CA PRO A 321 -11.55 -3.65 3.72
C PRO A 321 -10.15 -3.15 3.40
N TYR A 322 -9.67 -3.50 2.21
CA TYR A 322 -8.36 -3.09 1.72
C TYR A 322 -8.45 -2.53 0.29
#